data_6d07d236d5cbed3b4ed82d6f1153937b
#
_entry.id   6d07d236d5cbed3b4ed82d6f1153937b
#
_cell.length_a   1.000
_cell.length_b   1.000
_cell.length_c   1.000
_cell.angle_alpha   90.00
_cell.angle_beta   90.00
_cell.angle_gamma   90.00
#
_symmetry.space_group_name_H-M   'P 1'
#
loop_
_entity.id
_entity.type
_entity.pdbx_description
1 polymer ?
#
loop_
_entity_poly.entity_id
_entity_poly.type
_entity_poly.pdbx_seq_one_letter_code
_entity_poly.pdbx_strand_id
1 'polypeptide(L)'
;MFSLCRRNKIKIKAEFISRCENRLQKERHMTGKLYGVGVGPGDPELITLKALRLTKEADILAFPGENPKESVAYKIMKGAYPEIDSKQMISLPMPMIKEKEELKRVHDEGAKIIADWLEKGKNVVFLTLGDPTVYSTYIYVHKRVEQLGYDTEIVSGITSFCAVSARFNEGLVEKSQQLHVIPASYQVEEALKLPGTKVLMKAGKKMQEVKAQIKATGNKAEMIENCGMPNEKIYRSVEEIPDDAGYYSLIIVKEK
;
A
#
# COMPACT_ATOMS: atom_id res chain seq x y z
N MET A 1 -42.20 -39.38 -25.47
CA MET A 1 -41.11 -39.98 -24.65
C MET A 1 -39.80 -39.18 -24.63
N PHE A 2 -39.41 -38.50 -25.69
CA PHE A 2 -38.15 -37.73 -25.76
C PHE A 2 -38.10 -36.43 -24.91
N SER A 3 -39.21 -35.81 -24.57
CA SER A 3 -39.30 -34.54 -23.81
C SER A 3 -38.98 -34.70 -22.32
N LEU A 4 -39.39 -35.79 -21.69
CA LEU A 4 -39.13 -36.05 -20.26
C LEU A 4 -37.65 -36.38 -19.99
N CYS A 5 -36.97 -37.05 -20.90
CA CYS A 5 -35.57 -37.43 -20.74
C CYS A 5 -34.64 -36.20 -20.81
N ARG A 6 -34.98 -35.15 -21.62
CA ARG A 6 -34.26 -33.92 -21.71
C ARG A 6 -34.42 -33.07 -20.43
N ARG A 7 -35.64 -32.97 -19.88
CA ARG A 7 -35.90 -32.21 -18.64
C ARG A 7 -35.17 -32.79 -17.42
N ASN A 8 -35.14 -34.14 -17.33
CA ASN A 8 -34.41 -34.81 -16.23
C ASN A 8 -32.89 -34.60 -16.33
N LYS A 9 -32.28 -34.61 -17.52
CA LYS A 9 -30.85 -34.32 -17.69
C LYS A 9 -30.48 -32.91 -17.31
N ILE A 10 -31.33 -31.92 -17.63
CA ILE A 10 -31.11 -30.51 -17.27
C ILE A 10 -31.23 -30.35 -15.75
N LYS A 11 -32.20 -30.97 -15.09
CA LYS A 11 -32.38 -30.90 -13.64
C LYS A 11 -31.22 -31.51 -12.88
N ILE A 12 -30.74 -32.69 -13.31
CA ILE A 12 -29.58 -33.38 -12.71
C ILE A 12 -28.29 -32.52 -12.87
N LYS A 13 -28.11 -31.87 -14.03
CA LYS A 13 -26.96 -30.99 -14.28
C LYS A 13 -27.01 -29.73 -13.40
N ALA A 14 -28.19 -29.13 -13.23
CA ALA A 14 -28.38 -27.99 -12.35
C ALA A 14 -28.16 -28.34 -10.87
N GLU A 15 -28.65 -29.47 -10.39
CA GLU A 15 -28.39 -29.94 -9.03
C GLU A 15 -26.92 -30.27 -8.78
N PHE A 16 -26.23 -30.86 -9.78
CA PHE A 16 -24.78 -31.10 -9.68
C PHE A 16 -23.98 -29.78 -9.61
N ILE A 17 -24.29 -28.82 -10.47
CA ILE A 17 -23.66 -27.49 -10.46
C ILE A 17 -23.88 -26.81 -9.10
N SER A 18 -25.13 -26.79 -8.61
CA SER A 18 -25.47 -26.23 -7.31
C SER A 18 -24.74 -26.90 -6.14
N ARG A 19 -24.59 -28.23 -6.18
CA ARG A 19 -23.79 -28.97 -5.17
C ARG A 19 -22.31 -28.65 -5.25
N CYS A 20 -21.74 -28.48 -6.45
CA CYS A 20 -20.35 -28.07 -6.64
C CYS A 20 -20.13 -26.62 -6.16
N GLU A 21 -21.04 -25.71 -6.48
CA GLU A 21 -20.98 -24.32 -6.03
C GLU A 21 -21.10 -24.23 -4.50
N ASN A 22 -22.03 -24.97 -3.88
CA ASN A 22 -22.17 -25.02 -2.42
C ASN A 22 -20.95 -25.66 -1.73
N ARG A 23 -20.32 -26.66 -2.36
CA ARG A 23 -19.08 -27.26 -1.86
C ARG A 23 -17.92 -26.27 -1.95
N LEU A 24 -17.75 -25.59 -3.09
CA LEU A 24 -16.75 -24.54 -3.28
C LEU A 24 -16.95 -23.37 -2.33
N GLN A 25 -18.20 -22.94 -2.08
CA GLN A 25 -18.51 -21.93 -1.07
C GLN A 25 -18.17 -22.40 0.35
N LYS A 26 -18.44 -23.65 0.68
CA LYS A 26 -18.12 -24.24 1.99
C LYS A 26 -16.60 -24.38 2.19
N GLU A 27 -15.88 -24.76 1.14
CA GLU A 27 -14.41 -24.82 1.15
C GLU A 27 -13.81 -23.42 1.26
N ARG A 28 -14.37 -22.38 0.59
CA ARG A 28 -14.00 -20.98 0.78
C ARG A 28 -14.24 -20.46 2.19
N HIS A 29 -15.28 -20.92 2.89
CA HIS A 29 -15.53 -20.56 4.29
C HIS A 29 -14.54 -21.19 5.27
N MET A 30 -13.73 -22.17 4.85
CA MET A 30 -12.69 -22.82 5.65
C MET A 30 -11.31 -22.20 5.45
N THR A 31 -11.10 -21.37 4.41
CA THR A 31 -9.85 -20.67 4.17
C THR A 31 -9.81 -19.33 4.90
N GLY A 32 -8.60 -18.90 5.28
CA GLY A 32 -8.39 -17.56 5.81
C GLY A 32 -8.51 -16.49 4.75
N LYS A 33 -8.46 -15.21 5.17
CA LYS A 33 -8.54 -14.04 4.30
C LYS A 33 -7.27 -13.19 4.42
N LEU A 34 -6.81 -12.63 3.30
CA LEU A 34 -5.73 -11.65 3.26
C LEU A 34 -6.28 -10.23 3.36
N TYR A 35 -5.79 -9.48 4.32
CA TYR A 35 -6.05 -8.06 4.46
C TYR A 35 -4.78 -7.25 4.17
N GLY A 36 -4.81 -6.36 3.18
CA GLY A 36 -3.76 -5.37 2.98
C GLY A 36 -4.12 -4.09 3.71
N VAL A 37 -3.39 -3.77 4.74
CA VAL A 37 -3.76 -2.72 5.69
C VAL A 37 -2.75 -1.59 5.67
N GLY A 38 -3.22 -0.38 5.34
CA GLY A 38 -2.44 0.84 5.45
C GLY A 38 -2.34 1.31 6.90
N VAL A 39 -1.10 1.54 7.35
CA VAL A 39 -0.84 2.02 8.71
C VAL A 39 -0.68 3.54 8.82
N GLY A 40 -0.94 4.26 7.72
CA GLY A 40 -0.67 5.69 7.68
C GLY A 40 0.81 6.02 7.43
N PRO A 41 1.17 7.31 7.36
CA PRO A 41 2.46 7.78 6.85
C PRO A 41 3.58 7.86 7.90
N GLY A 42 3.30 7.76 9.20
CA GLY A 42 4.32 7.91 10.24
C GLY A 42 3.77 8.04 11.65
N ASP A 43 2.79 8.91 11.86
CA ASP A 43 2.16 9.13 13.15
C ASP A 43 1.22 7.97 13.51
N PRO A 44 1.43 7.27 14.65
CA PRO A 44 0.54 6.21 15.11
C PRO A 44 -0.92 6.63 15.34
N GLU A 45 -1.18 7.90 15.64
CA GLU A 45 -2.54 8.43 15.82
C GLU A 45 -3.31 8.56 14.50
N LEU A 46 -2.62 8.48 13.35
CA LEU A 46 -3.22 8.45 12.03
C LEU A 46 -3.59 7.03 11.55
N ILE A 47 -3.45 6.02 12.39
CA ILE A 47 -3.93 4.67 12.10
C ILE A 47 -5.46 4.66 12.17
N THR A 48 -6.11 4.10 11.15
CA THR A 48 -7.57 3.97 11.17
C THR A 48 -8.03 2.94 12.20
N LEU A 49 -9.20 3.15 12.80
CA LEU A 49 -9.79 2.20 13.75
C LEU A 49 -9.94 0.80 13.13
N LYS A 50 -10.25 0.70 11.84
CA LYS A 50 -10.34 -0.58 11.12
C LYS A 50 -8.98 -1.26 11.02
N ALA A 51 -7.92 -0.51 10.69
CA ALA A 51 -6.56 -1.03 10.63
C ALA A 51 -6.10 -1.59 12.00
N LEU A 52 -6.32 -0.83 13.06
CA LEU A 52 -5.98 -1.25 14.43
C LEU A 52 -6.75 -2.51 14.85
N ARG A 53 -8.07 -2.55 14.61
CA ARG A 53 -8.91 -3.70 14.93
C ARG A 53 -8.45 -4.96 14.21
N LEU A 54 -8.28 -4.90 12.89
CA LEU A 54 -7.83 -6.04 12.09
C LEU A 54 -6.45 -6.54 12.48
N THR A 55 -5.52 -5.63 12.83
CA THR A 55 -4.20 -6.01 13.35
C THR A 55 -4.30 -6.80 14.67
N LYS A 56 -5.19 -6.37 15.57
CA LYS A 56 -5.44 -7.09 16.83
C LYS A 56 -6.10 -8.45 16.62
N GLU A 57 -7.01 -8.56 15.67
CA GLU A 57 -7.76 -9.80 15.34
C GLU A 57 -6.94 -10.79 14.48
N ALA A 58 -5.89 -10.33 13.80
CA ALA A 58 -5.07 -11.15 12.90
C ALA A 58 -4.49 -12.39 13.57
N ASP A 59 -4.50 -13.52 12.86
CA ASP A 59 -3.72 -14.71 13.25
C ASP A 59 -2.24 -14.51 12.92
N ILE A 60 -1.95 -13.92 11.75
CA ILE A 60 -0.61 -13.69 11.23
C ILE A 60 -0.48 -12.22 10.79
N LEU A 61 0.60 -11.56 11.19
CA LEU A 61 1.00 -10.26 10.68
C LEU A 61 2.13 -10.43 9.66
N ALA A 62 1.95 -9.91 8.46
CA ALA A 62 2.95 -9.93 7.41
C ALA A 62 3.54 -8.52 7.18
N PHE A 63 4.84 -8.45 6.96
CA PHE A 63 5.57 -7.20 6.75
C PHE A 63 6.49 -7.29 5.53
N PRO A 64 6.69 -6.19 4.78
CA PRO A 64 7.71 -6.14 3.76
C PRO A 64 9.11 -6.09 4.38
N GLY A 65 10.07 -6.75 3.76
CA GLY A 65 11.48 -6.77 4.20
C GLY A 65 11.91 -8.11 4.80
N GLU A 66 13.11 -8.15 5.33
CA GLU A 66 13.70 -9.37 5.90
C GLU A 66 13.38 -9.55 7.38
N ASN A 67 13.20 -8.45 8.10
CA ASN A 67 12.87 -8.45 9.54
C ASN A 67 11.63 -7.60 9.80
N PRO A 68 10.53 -8.18 10.35
CA PRO A 68 9.32 -7.44 10.65
C PRO A 68 9.56 -6.19 11.51
N LYS A 69 10.42 -6.27 12.52
CA LYS A 69 10.69 -5.20 13.49
C LYS A 69 11.45 -4.01 12.89
N GLU A 70 12.12 -4.20 11.78
CA GLU A 70 12.80 -3.14 11.03
C GLU A 70 11.86 -2.40 10.09
N SER A 71 10.72 -3.01 9.74
CA SER A 71 9.72 -2.39 8.89
C SER A 71 9.16 -1.11 9.51
N VAL A 72 9.05 -0.04 8.70
CA VAL A 72 8.42 1.21 9.13
C VAL A 72 6.96 0.97 9.53
N ALA A 73 6.24 0.10 8.81
CA ALA A 73 4.86 -0.24 9.14
C ALA A 73 4.74 -0.90 10.54
N TYR A 74 5.71 -1.73 10.92
CA TYR A 74 5.76 -2.29 12.28
C TYR A 74 5.97 -1.18 13.32
N LYS A 75 6.93 -0.28 13.11
CA LYS A 75 7.26 0.79 14.06
C LYS A 75 6.06 1.71 14.31
N ILE A 76 5.33 2.06 13.26
CA ILE A 76 4.11 2.86 13.35
C ILE A 76 3.03 2.10 14.13
N MET A 77 2.75 0.86 13.75
CA MET A 77 1.73 0.05 14.42
C MET A 77 2.08 -0.23 15.88
N LYS A 78 3.36 -0.41 16.20
CA LYS A 78 3.85 -0.59 17.58
C LYS A 78 3.52 0.61 18.48
N GLY A 79 3.53 1.82 17.93
CA GLY A 79 3.12 3.03 18.64
C GLY A 79 1.65 3.02 19.05
N ALA A 80 0.75 2.49 18.22
CA ALA A 80 -0.68 2.40 18.51
C ALA A 80 -1.09 1.07 19.20
N TYR A 81 -0.29 0.03 19.03
CA TYR A 81 -0.54 -1.31 19.59
C TYR A 81 0.75 -1.87 20.20
N PRO A 82 1.11 -1.48 21.45
CA PRO A 82 2.32 -1.93 22.12
C PRO A 82 2.47 -3.45 22.27
N GLU A 83 1.36 -4.19 22.32
CA GLU A 83 1.33 -5.64 22.46
C GLU A 83 1.53 -6.41 21.13
N ILE A 84 1.84 -5.73 20.03
CA ILE A 84 2.03 -6.33 18.71
C ILE A 84 3.06 -7.47 18.70
N ASP A 85 4.06 -7.42 19.60
CA ASP A 85 5.08 -8.47 19.75
C ASP A 85 4.53 -9.83 20.19
N SER A 86 3.32 -9.87 20.75
CA SER A 86 2.62 -11.11 21.08
C SER A 86 2.06 -11.84 19.87
N LYS A 87 2.01 -11.17 18.70
CA LYS A 87 1.48 -11.73 17.46
C LYS A 87 2.53 -12.54 16.71
N GLN A 88 2.07 -13.57 16.02
CA GLN A 88 2.92 -14.26 15.05
C GLN A 88 3.17 -13.36 13.85
N MET A 89 4.44 -13.14 13.52
CA MET A 89 4.86 -12.26 12.43
C MET A 89 5.63 -13.03 11.37
N ILE A 90 5.47 -12.65 10.12
CA ILE A 90 6.23 -13.14 8.98
C ILE A 90 6.80 -11.99 8.18
N SER A 91 7.97 -12.22 7.59
CA SER A 91 8.61 -11.32 6.64
C SER A 91 8.37 -11.80 5.22
N LEU A 92 8.10 -10.86 4.34
CA LEU A 92 8.09 -11.10 2.90
C LEU A 92 9.21 -10.27 2.28
N PRO A 93 10.30 -10.90 1.81
CA PRO A 93 11.37 -10.19 1.14
C PRO A 93 10.83 -9.39 -0.05
N MET A 94 11.12 -8.11 -0.09
CA MET A 94 10.67 -7.18 -1.14
C MET A 94 11.88 -6.36 -1.61
N PRO A 95 12.86 -6.98 -2.26
CA PRO A 95 14.08 -6.29 -2.67
C PRO A 95 13.79 -5.21 -3.73
N MET A 96 14.50 -4.08 -3.65
CA MET A 96 14.42 -3.01 -4.65
C MET A 96 15.33 -3.34 -5.84
N ILE A 97 14.95 -4.32 -6.65
CA ILE A 97 15.64 -4.75 -7.86
C ILE A 97 14.90 -4.23 -9.10
N LYS A 98 15.63 -4.08 -10.21
CA LYS A 98 15.08 -3.64 -11.49
C LYS A 98 14.74 -4.81 -12.42
N GLU A 99 15.29 -5.98 -12.16
CA GLU A 99 15.12 -7.16 -12.98
C GLU A 99 13.69 -7.68 -12.86
N LYS A 100 12.94 -7.65 -13.96
CA LYS A 100 11.50 -7.96 -13.98
C LYS A 100 11.18 -9.41 -13.61
N GLU A 101 11.99 -10.36 -14.08
CA GLU A 101 11.78 -11.79 -13.80
C GLU A 101 12.04 -12.10 -12.33
N GLU A 102 13.07 -11.49 -11.74
CA GLU A 102 13.39 -11.65 -10.33
C GLU A 102 12.32 -11.03 -9.44
N LEU A 103 11.83 -9.81 -9.78
CA LEU A 103 10.68 -9.20 -9.08
C LEU A 103 9.44 -10.09 -9.14
N LYS A 104 9.17 -10.68 -10.31
CA LYS A 104 8.04 -11.59 -10.47
C LYS A 104 8.19 -12.79 -9.55
N ARG A 105 9.37 -13.44 -9.54
CA ARG A 105 9.68 -14.60 -8.69
C ARG A 105 9.47 -14.28 -7.21
N VAL A 106 10.01 -13.15 -6.73
CA VAL A 106 9.87 -12.71 -5.33
C VAL A 106 8.41 -12.48 -4.95
N HIS A 107 7.64 -11.84 -5.81
CA HIS A 107 6.22 -11.63 -5.54
C HIS A 107 5.40 -12.94 -5.58
N ASP A 108 5.76 -13.88 -6.46
CA ASP A 108 5.12 -15.20 -6.54
C ASP A 108 5.44 -16.03 -5.28
N GLU A 109 6.68 -15.98 -4.78
CA GLU A 109 7.09 -16.62 -3.52
C GLU A 109 6.38 -16.00 -2.31
N GLY A 110 6.30 -14.67 -2.24
CA GLY A 110 5.58 -13.96 -1.18
C GLY A 110 4.09 -14.33 -1.15
N ALA A 111 3.46 -14.46 -2.31
CA ALA A 111 2.06 -14.89 -2.42
C ALA A 111 1.87 -16.35 -1.95
N LYS A 112 2.79 -17.25 -2.26
CA LYS A 112 2.75 -18.65 -1.77
C LYS A 112 2.86 -18.73 -0.25
N ILE A 113 3.79 -17.99 0.35
CA ILE A 113 3.94 -17.93 1.82
C ILE A 113 2.61 -17.50 2.49
N ILE A 114 1.93 -16.51 1.93
CA ILE A 114 0.62 -16.08 2.42
C ILE A 114 -0.42 -17.18 2.19
N ALA A 115 -0.51 -17.75 0.99
CA ALA A 115 -1.46 -18.80 0.64
C ALA A 115 -1.39 -20.00 1.59
N ASP A 116 -0.18 -20.40 1.99
CA ASP A 116 0.04 -21.50 2.96
C ASP A 116 -0.61 -21.25 4.33
N TRP A 117 -0.73 -19.99 4.76
CA TRP A 117 -1.44 -19.60 5.97
C TRP A 117 -2.95 -19.53 5.76
N LEU A 118 -3.37 -18.99 4.62
CA LEU A 118 -4.79 -18.89 4.27
C LEU A 118 -5.43 -20.29 4.12
N GLU A 119 -4.70 -21.23 3.53
CA GLU A 119 -5.14 -22.62 3.39
C GLU A 119 -5.37 -23.33 4.73
N LYS A 120 -4.61 -22.92 5.76
CA LYS A 120 -4.79 -23.38 7.16
C LYS A 120 -5.94 -22.66 7.89
N GLY A 121 -6.75 -21.88 7.20
CA GLY A 121 -7.84 -21.10 7.78
C GLY A 121 -7.38 -19.86 8.59
N LYS A 122 -6.13 -19.41 8.42
CA LYS A 122 -5.56 -18.29 9.17
C LYS A 122 -5.73 -16.97 8.42
N ASN A 123 -6.26 -15.95 9.10
CA ASN A 123 -6.32 -14.60 8.57
C ASN A 123 -4.93 -13.95 8.60
N VAL A 124 -4.50 -13.44 7.47
CA VAL A 124 -3.22 -12.74 7.31
C VAL A 124 -3.48 -11.25 7.12
N VAL A 125 -2.87 -10.41 7.96
CA VAL A 125 -2.88 -8.95 7.81
C VAL A 125 -1.49 -8.50 7.35
N PHE A 126 -1.40 -8.02 6.10
CA PHE A 126 -0.20 -7.42 5.56
C PHE A 126 -0.20 -5.91 5.86
N LEU A 127 0.72 -5.47 6.70
CA LEU A 127 0.85 -4.07 7.08
C LEU A 127 1.79 -3.33 6.11
N THR A 128 1.32 -2.20 5.56
CA THR A 128 2.10 -1.37 4.65
C THR A 128 2.03 0.11 5.01
N LEU A 129 3.13 0.83 4.77
CA LEU A 129 3.24 2.28 4.97
C LEU A 129 2.23 3.04 4.11
N GLY A 130 1.58 4.06 4.67
CA GLY A 130 0.61 4.90 3.97
C GLY A 130 -0.67 4.16 3.65
N ASP A 131 -1.05 4.16 2.39
CA ASP A 131 -2.23 3.47 1.84
C ASP A 131 -1.80 2.36 0.85
N PRO A 132 -2.39 1.15 0.92
CA PRO A 132 -2.04 0.02 0.05
C PRO A 132 -2.26 0.28 -1.45
N THR A 133 -3.12 1.24 -1.79
CA THR A 133 -3.48 1.53 -3.20
C THR A 133 -2.54 2.54 -3.86
N VAL A 134 -1.67 3.22 -3.06
CA VAL A 134 -0.79 4.28 -3.56
C VAL A 134 0.67 3.83 -3.56
N TYR A 135 1.18 3.40 -4.72
CA TYR A 135 2.58 2.99 -4.94
C TYR A 135 3.12 1.97 -3.93
N SER A 136 2.26 1.11 -3.40
CA SER A 136 2.62 0.04 -2.47
C SER A 136 2.98 -1.25 -3.23
N THR A 137 4.06 -1.91 -2.80
CA THR A 137 4.44 -3.25 -3.31
C THR A 137 3.44 -4.33 -2.91
N TYR A 138 2.66 -4.12 -1.85
CA TYR A 138 1.58 -5.02 -1.45
C TYR A 138 0.64 -5.39 -2.60
N ILE A 139 0.32 -4.45 -3.49
CA ILE A 139 -0.66 -4.70 -4.56
C ILE A 139 -0.24 -5.84 -5.51
N TYR A 140 1.06 -6.09 -5.65
CA TYR A 140 1.56 -7.19 -6.47
C TYR A 140 1.35 -8.55 -5.81
N VAL A 141 1.44 -8.63 -4.49
CA VAL A 141 1.11 -9.83 -3.70
C VAL A 141 -0.40 -10.04 -3.66
N HIS A 142 -1.16 -8.97 -3.39
CA HIS A 142 -2.62 -8.99 -3.39
C HIS A 142 -3.19 -9.65 -4.65
N LYS A 143 -2.82 -9.16 -5.83
CA LYS A 143 -3.28 -9.69 -7.11
C LYS A 143 -2.97 -11.18 -7.31
N ARG A 144 -1.82 -11.64 -6.81
CA ARG A 144 -1.41 -13.05 -6.92
C ARG A 144 -2.21 -13.96 -5.99
N VAL A 145 -2.43 -13.52 -4.76
CA VAL A 145 -3.25 -14.25 -3.78
C VAL A 145 -4.69 -14.35 -4.28
N GLU A 146 -5.23 -13.27 -4.86
CA GLU A 146 -6.54 -13.25 -5.51
C GLU A 146 -6.60 -14.22 -6.70
N GLN A 147 -5.56 -14.26 -7.56
CA GLN A 147 -5.45 -15.19 -8.67
C GLN A 147 -5.37 -16.67 -8.21
N LEU A 148 -4.82 -16.93 -7.02
CA LEU A 148 -4.84 -18.26 -6.40
C LEU A 148 -6.22 -18.66 -5.84
N GLY A 149 -7.21 -17.75 -5.86
CA GLY A 149 -8.59 -17.99 -5.47
C GLY A 149 -8.92 -17.74 -4.01
N TYR A 150 -8.02 -17.10 -3.25
CA TYR A 150 -8.26 -16.72 -1.86
C TYR A 150 -8.97 -15.36 -1.75
N ASP A 151 -9.75 -15.21 -0.70
CA ASP A 151 -10.41 -13.94 -0.40
C ASP A 151 -9.40 -12.89 0.05
N THR A 152 -9.54 -11.68 -0.51
CA THR A 152 -8.66 -10.55 -0.21
C THR A 152 -9.47 -9.30 0.11
N GLU A 153 -8.89 -8.38 0.89
CA GLU A 153 -9.48 -7.08 1.16
C GLU A 153 -8.39 -6.01 1.30
N ILE A 154 -8.63 -4.84 0.73
CA ILE A 154 -7.78 -3.66 0.93
C ILE A 154 -8.43 -2.76 1.97
N VAL A 155 -7.65 -2.37 2.97
CA VAL A 155 -8.05 -1.44 4.03
C VAL A 155 -7.22 -0.18 3.90
N SER A 156 -7.88 0.92 3.57
CA SER A 156 -7.23 2.21 3.35
C SER A 156 -6.52 2.71 4.61
N GLY A 157 -5.38 3.36 4.39
CA GLY A 157 -4.65 4.15 5.36
C GLY A 157 -4.61 5.63 4.94
N ILE A 158 -4.15 6.50 5.82
CA ILE A 158 -3.90 7.90 5.47
C ILE A 158 -2.71 7.95 4.50
N THR A 159 -2.91 8.61 3.35
CA THR A 159 -1.83 8.81 2.36
C THR A 159 -0.82 9.83 2.86
N SER A 160 0.46 9.66 2.51
CA SER A 160 1.53 10.56 2.93
C SER A 160 1.32 11.99 2.50
N PHE A 161 0.78 12.24 1.32
CA PHE A 161 0.56 13.60 0.81
C PHE A 161 -0.55 14.35 1.56
N CYS A 162 -1.59 13.65 2.05
CA CYS A 162 -2.61 14.26 2.91
C CYS A 162 -2.00 14.63 4.27
N ALA A 163 -1.19 13.75 4.86
CA ALA A 163 -0.56 14.04 6.14
C ALA A 163 0.48 15.18 6.05
N VAL A 164 1.28 15.21 4.98
CA VAL A 164 2.24 16.30 4.73
C VAL A 164 1.52 17.64 4.58
N SER A 165 0.42 17.69 3.84
CA SER A 165 -0.39 18.92 3.69
C SER A 165 -0.98 19.37 5.03
N ALA A 166 -1.53 18.45 5.81
CA ALA A 166 -2.03 18.72 7.16
C ALA A 166 -0.90 19.24 8.10
N ARG A 167 0.31 18.67 7.97
CA ARG A 167 1.47 19.11 8.75
C ARG A 167 1.94 20.52 8.38
N PHE A 168 1.77 20.95 7.13
CA PHE A 168 1.95 22.33 6.70
C PHE A 168 0.81 23.26 7.12
N ASN A 169 -0.30 22.70 7.59
CA ASN A 169 -1.57 23.41 7.86
C ASN A 169 -2.13 24.12 6.61
N GLU A 170 -2.02 23.47 5.45
CA GLU A 170 -2.46 23.99 4.16
C GLU A 170 -3.31 22.94 3.42
N GLY A 171 -4.30 23.38 2.63
CA GLY A 171 -5.03 22.52 1.69
C GLY A 171 -4.12 22.08 0.55
N LEU A 172 -4.24 20.85 0.07
CA LEU A 172 -3.54 20.38 -1.14
C LEU A 172 -4.04 21.09 -2.39
N VAL A 173 -5.35 21.23 -2.50
CA VAL A 173 -6.05 21.84 -3.64
C VAL A 173 -7.23 22.65 -3.14
N GLU A 174 -7.60 23.67 -3.90
CA GLU A 174 -8.78 24.50 -3.65
C GLU A 174 -9.66 24.56 -4.90
N LYS A 175 -10.98 24.65 -4.70
CA LYS A 175 -11.98 24.80 -5.78
C LYS A 175 -11.80 23.74 -6.89
N SER A 176 -11.44 24.18 -8.10
CA SER A 176 -11.28 23.32 -9.29
C SER A 176 -9.82 22.99 -9.60
N GLN A 177 -8.87 23.25 -8.71
CA GLN A 177 -7.47 22.90 -8.92
C GLN A 177 -7.29 21.40 -9.06
N GLN A 178 -6.40 21.01 -9.97
CA GLN A 178 -6.03 19.60 -10.17
C GLN A 178 -4.95 19.18 -9.18
N LEU A 179 -4.98 17.89 -8.79
CA LEU A 179 -3.96 17.24 -7.98
C LEU A 179 -3.25 16.18 -8.80
N HIS A 180 -1.94 16.30 -8.95
CA HIS A 180 -1.10 15.33 -9.65
C HIS A 180 -0.16 14.65 -8.65
N VAL A 181 -0.26 13.32 -8.51
CA VAL A 181 0.61 12.52 -7.64
C VAL A 181 1.61 11.76 -8.52
N ILE A 182 2.89 12.08 -8.38
CA ILE A 182 3.94 11.72 -9.33
C ILE A 182 5.09 11.02 -8.62
N PRO A 183 5.49 9.80 -9.05
CA PRO A 183 6.72 9.18 -8.57
C PRO A 183 7.94 9.89 -9.18
N ALA A 184 8.64 10.71 -8.38
CA ALA A 184 9.74 11.56 -8.84
C ALA A 184 11.01 10.78 -9.26
N SER A 185 11.02 9.47 -9.14
CA SER A 185 12.07 8.59 -9.70
C SER A 185 12.00 8.45 -11.23
N TYR A 186 10.94 8.95 -11.86
CA TYR A 186 10.72 8.96 -13.31
C TYR A 186 10.84 10.39 -13.87
N GLN A 187 10.14 10.70 -14.97
CA GLN A 187 10.19 12.02 -15.62
C GLN A 187 9.33 13.03 -14.85
N VAL A 188 9.96 14.01 -14.21
CA VAL A 188 9.30 15.06 -13.41
C VAL A 188 9.04 16.31 -14.28
N GLU A 189 9.87 16.57 -15.29
CA GLU A 189 9.82 17.79 -16.11
C GLU A 189 8.44 18.03 -16.74
N GLU A 190 7.87 17.02 -17.41
CA GLU A 190 6.54 17.13 -18.02
C GLU A 190 5.44 17.29 -16.97
N ALA A 191 5.60 16.62 -15.82
CA ALA A 191 4.65 16.70 -14.73
C ALA A 191 4.60 18.12 -14.11
N LEU A 192 5.74 18.82 -14.04
CA LEU A 192 5.80 20.17 -13.51
C LEU A 192 5.13 21.22 -14.42
N LYS A 193 4.89 20.91 -15.69
CA LYS A 193 4.15 21.76 -16.65
C LYS A 193 2.62 21.67 -16.47
N LEU A 194 2.12 20.65 -15.78
CA LEU A 194 0.69 20.47 -15.55
C LEU A 194 0.13 21.57 -14.63
N PRO A 195 -1.12 22.00 -14.82
CA PRO A 195 -1.75 22.98 -13.91
C PRO A 195 -2.08 22.36 -12.56
N GLY A 196 -2.18 23.21 -11.52
CA GLY A 196 -2.59 22.81 -10.16
C GLY A 196 -1.43 22.30 -9.30
N THR A 197 -1.74 21.55 -8.26
CA THR A 197 -0.78 21.04 -7.27
C THR A 197 -0.12 19.74 -7.72
N LYS A 198 1.19 19.66 -7.59
CA LYS A 198 2.00 18.47 -7.85
C LYS A 198 2.56 17.91 -6.55
N VAL A 199 2.34 16.64 -6.30
CA VAL A 199 2.93 15.88 -5.20
C VAL A 199 4.02 14.99 -5.79
N LEU A 200 5.27 15.26 -5.45
CA LEU A 200 6.42 14.50 -5.92
C LEU A 200 6.85 13.53 -4.82
N MET A 201 6.72 12.23 -5.11
CA MET A 201 7.05 11.16 -4.17
C MET A 201 8.33 10.43 -4.58
N LYS A 202 9.11 9.96 -3.61
CA LYS A 202 10.29 9.11 -3.83
C LYS A 202 11.38 9.77 -4.69
N ALA A 203 11.60 11.08 -4.49
CA ALA A 203 12.61 11.85 -5.22
C ALA A 203 14.06 11.37 -4.91
N GLY A 204 14.35 11.04 -3.65
CA GLY A 204 15.59 10.46 -3.15
C GLY A 204 16.83 10.63 -4.04
N LYS A 205 17.20 9.61 -4.78
CA LYS A 205 18.41 9.58 -5.65
C LYS A 205 18.44 10.66 -6.76
N LYS A 206 17.30 11.29 -7.07
CA LYS A 206 17.19 12.36 -8.09
C LYS A 206 16.91 13.73 -7.48
N MET A 207 17.08 13.90 -6.19
CA MET A 207 16.68 15.11 -5.49
C MET A 207 17.31 16.36 -6.11
N GLN A 208 18.59 16.34 -6.44
CA GLN A 208 19.28 17.47 -7.07
C GLN A 208 18.68 17.87 -8.41
N GLU A 209 18.36 16.86 -9.26
CA GLU A 209 17.70 17.09 -10.56
C GLU A 209 16.30 17.66 -10.37
N VAL A 210 15.50 17.07 -9.46
CA VAL A 210 14.14 17.51 -9.15
C VAL A 210 14.11 18.95 -8.64
N LYS A 211 15.03 19.31 -7.73
CA LYS A 211 15.18 20.71 -7.23
C LYS A 211 15.46 21.69 -8.37
N ALA A 212 16.41 21.36 -9.25
CA ALA A 212 16.75 22.21 -10.39
C ALA A 212 15.53 22.44 -11.30
N GLN A 213 14.77 21.39 -11.58
CA GLN A 213 13.55 21.47 -12.40
C GLN A 213 12.46 22.32 -11.72
N ILE A 214 12.23 22.15 -10.41
CA ILE A 214 11.27 22.98 -9.65
C ILE A 214 11.68 24.46 -9.69
N LYS A 215 12.95 24.76 -9.45
CA LYS A 215 13.48 26.15 -9.51
C LYS A 215 13.24 26.80 -10.87
N ALA A 216 13.40 26.05 -11.96
CA ALA A 216 13.16 26.53 -13.33
C ALA A 216 11.69 26.94 -13.56
N THR A 217 10.72 26.35 -12.84
CA THR A 217 9.31 26.75 -12.96
C THR A 217 8.95 28.00 -12.18
N GLY A 218 9.77 28.39 -11.21
CA GLY A 218 9.47 29.47 -10.27
C GLY A 218 8.32 29.20 -9.30
N ASN A 219 7.78 27.98 -9.25
CA ASN A 219 6.69 27.58 -8.36
C ASN A 219 7.14 27.48 -6.89
N LYS A 220 6.18 27.65 -5.95
CA LYS A 220 6.40 27.36 -4.52
C LYS A 220 6.56 25.85 -4.33
N ALA A 221 7.59 25.44 -3.58
CA ALA A 221 7.76 24.04 -3.20
C ALA A 221 8.12 23.92 -1.73
N GLU A 222 7.50 22.97 -1.06
CA GLU A 222 7.73 22.60 0.33
C GLU A 222 7.94 21.10 0.43
N MET A 223 8.77 20.64 1.36
CA MET A 223 9.05 19.23 1.55
C MET A 223 9.00 18.84 3.02
N ILE A 224 8.49 17.64 3.27
CA ILE A 224 8.71 16.95 4.55
C ILE A 224 9.44 15.64 4.29
N GLU A 225 10.45 15.38 5.08
CA GLU A 225 11.12 14.09 5.20
C GLU A 225 10.67 13.40 6.48
N ASN A 226 10.34 12.11 6.38
CA ASN A 226 9.89 11.27 7.51
C ASN A 226 8.66 11.85 8.26
N CYS A 227 7.66 12.32 7.52
CA CYS A 227 6.46 12.94 8.09
C CYS A 227 5.80 12.06 9.17
N GLY A 228 5.58 12.64 10.36
CA GLY A 228 4.99 11.97 11.51
C GLY A 228 5.92 10.99 12.24
N MET A 229 7.19 10.91 11.86
CA MET A 229 8.20 10.05 12.51
C MET A 229 9.12 10.89 13.43
N PRO A 230 9.82 10.27 14.41
CA PRO A 230 10.68 11.01 15.35
C PRO A 230 11.78 11.85 14.71
N ASN A 231 12.19 11.51 13.50
CA ASN A 231 13.22 12.21 12.71
C ASN A 231 12.64 13.06 11.59
N GLU A 232 11.40 13.55 11.75
CA GLU A 232 10.75 14.47 10.82
C GLU A 232 11.59 15.74 10.59
N LYS A 233 11.71 16.13 9.32
CA LYS A 233 12.32 17.40 8.92
C LYS A 233 11.42 18.14 7.95
N ILE A 234 11.24 19.44 8.16
CA ILE A 234 10.36 20.30 7.38
C ILE A 234 11.19 21.35 6.64
N TYR A 235 10.95 21.50 5.35
CA TYR A 235 11.59 22.47 4.48
C TYR A 235 10.52 23.30 3.78
N ARG A 236 10.57 24.63 3.96
CA ARG A 236 9.54 25.56 3.51
C ARG A 236 9.81 26.19 2.14
N SER A 237 10.98 25.94 1.59
CA SER A 237 11.37 26.42 0.26
C SER A 237 12.23 25.38 -0.45
N VAL A 238 12.31 25.47 -1.77
CA VAL A 238 13.15 24.58 -2.58
C VAL A 238 14.65 24.77 -2.27
N GLU A 239 15.04 25.95 -1.79
CA GLU A 239 16.41 26.27 -1.39
C GLU A 239 16.84 25.49 -0.15
N GLU A 240 15.92 25.30 0.79
CA GLU A 240 16.18 24.59 2.06
C GLU A 240 16.27 23.06 1.87
N ILE A 241 15.71 22.50 0.78
CA ILE A 241 15.71 21.05 0.54
C ILE A 241 17.16 20.58 0.34
N PRO A 242 17.67 19.62 1.14
CA PRO A 242 19.01 19.06 0.94
C PRO A 242 19.07 18.18 -0.31
N ASP A 243 20.24 18.11 -0.95
CA ASP A 243 20.43 17.32 -2.16
C ASP A 243 20.44 15.80 -1.90
N ASP A 244 20.70 15.41 -0.66
CA ASP A 244 20.78 14.03 -0.16
C ASP A 244 19.55 13.60 0.69
N ALA A 245 18.43 14.29 0.56
CA ALA A 245 17.20 13.94 1.26
C ALA A 245 16.80 12.47 1.03
N GLY A 246 16.34 11.81 2.09
CA GLY A 246 16.09 10.37 2.11
C GLY A 246 14.91 9.89 1.25
N TYR A 247 14.71 8.59 1.25
CA TYR A 247 13.65 7.95 0.47
C TYR A 247 12.22 8.37 0.91
N TYR A 248 12.02 8.63 2.19
CA TYR A 248 10.72 9.04 2.74
C TYR A 248 10.49 10.54 2.67
N SER A 249 10.93 11.16 1.57
CA SER A 249 10.70 12.57 1.25
C SER A 249 9.50 12.75 0.35
N LEU A 250 8.69 13.78 0.64
CA LEU A 250 7.56 14.17 -0.17
C LEU A 250 7.57 15.67 -0.39
N ILE A 251 7.56 16.10 -1.66
CA ILE A 251 7.55 17.49 -2.05
C ILE A 251 6.16 17.86 -2.57
N ILE A 252 5.61 18.96 -2.09
CA ILE A 252 4.40 19.60 -2.63
C ILE A 252 4.82 20.81 -3.42
N VAL A 253 4.46 20.85 -4.70
CA VAL A 253 4.71 22.00 -5.60
C VAL A 253 3.38 22.64 -5.96
N LYS A 254 3.23 23.93 -5.64
CA LYS A 254 2.05 24.75 -5.94
C LYS A 254 2.40 25.87 -6.89
N GLU A 255 1.49 26.18 -7.80
CA GLU A 255 1.58 27.38 -8.63
C GLU A 255 1.56 28.64 -7.74
N LYS A 256 2.27 29.68 -8.21
CA LYS A 256 2.24 31.01 -7.56
C LYS A 256 0.90 31.69 -7.70
#